data_1e8e4a1116f87587b98af0df1fdeb838
#
_entry.id   1e8e4a1116f87587b98af0df1fdeb838
#
_cell.length_a   1.000
_cell.length_b   1.000
_cell.length_c   1.000
_cell.angle_alpha   90.00
_cell.angle_beta   90.00
_cell.angle_gamma   90.00
#
_symmetry.space_group_name_H-M   'P 1'
#
loop_
_entity.id
_entity.type
_entity.pdbx_description
1 polymer ?
#
loop_
_entity_poly.entity_id
_entity_poly.type
_entity_poly.pdbx_seq_one_letter_code
_entity_poly.pdbx_strand_id
1 'polypeptide(L)'
;MEQERNLRQRQEQREHEILSAHAGFADETRGRDRQEEQCDIRTDYQRDRDRILHSKAFRRLKQKTQVFLAPEGDHYRTRMTHTLEVAQNARTIARALQLNEDLTEAIALGHDLGHTPFGHAGERALNRITKDMGGFRHNEQSVRVVERLEKDGMGLNLTWEVRDGILNHQTSLTPATLEGKIVRLSDKIAYINSDIDDSIRAGIIKEEEIPYWLTDVLGHSTNHRLNTLVHDIVRNSEGKDDICMSPEVEKAMFSLRSYMYVNVYTNPAAKSEEKKVETLIEQLYDYYIHHTEELPSEFS
;
A
#
# COMPACT_ATOMS: atom_id res chain seq x y z
N MET A 1 -22.99 9.40 39.33
CA MET A 1 -23.59 9.53 37.99
C MET A 1 -22.55 8.99 37.02
N GLU A 2 -22.79 7.83 36.41
CA GLU A 2 -21.98 7.37 35.28
C GLU A 2 -22.12 8.42 34.17
N GLN A 3 -21.00 9.00 33.78
CA GLN A 3 -20.97 9.95 32.66
C GLN A 3 -21.35 9.13 31.41
N GLU A 4 -22.41 9.53 30.73
CA GLU A 4 -22.89 8.81 29.54
C GLU A 4 -21.79 8.82 28.48
N ARG A 5 -21.28 7.63 28.11
CA ARG A 5 -20.23 7.49 27.11
C ARG A 5 -20.69 8.02 25.76
N ASN A 6 -19.86 8.82 25.10
CA ASN A 6 -20.11 9.28 23.74
C ASN A 6 -20.00 8.11 22.72
N LEU A 7 -20.36 8.34 21.46
CA LEU A 7 -20.37 7.31 20.43
C LEU A 7 -18.99 6.70 20.18
N ARG A 8 -17.93 7.53 20.18
CA ARG A 8 -16.55 7.06 20.06
C ARG A 8 -16.18 6.08 21.18
N GLN A 9 -16.42 6.43 22.42
CA GLN A 9 -16.12 5.59 23.58
C GLN A 9 -16.90 4.27 23.58
N ARG A 10 -18.11 4.27 23.03
CA ARG A 10 -18.89 3.02 22.85
C ARG A 10 -18.29 2.14 21.76
N GLN A 11 -17.75 2.73 20.69
CA GLN A 11 -17.04 1.96 19.63
C GLN A 11 -15.74 1.36 20.17
N GLU A 12 -14.93 2.15 20.88
CA GLU A 12 -13.70 1.69 21.54
C GLU A 12 -13.98 0.53 22.52
N GLN A 13 -15.00 0.64 23.35
CA GLN A 13 -15.42 -0.49 24.20
C GLN A 13 -15.81 -1.71 23.40
N ARG A 14 -16.55 -1.52 22.31
CA ARG A 14 -16.94 -2.62 21.43
C ARG A 14 -15.74 -3.29 20.78
N GLU A 15 -14.69 -2.55 20.43
CA GLU A 15 -13.43 -3.13 19.96
C GLU A 15 -12.90 -4.17 20.96
N HIS A 16 -12.84 -3.85 22.26
CA HIS A 16 -12.40 -4.78 23.31
C HIS A 16 -13.33 -6.00 23.48
N GLU A 17 -14.60 -5.89 23.09
CA GLU A 17 -15.57 -7.01 23.19
C GLU A 17 -15.46 -7.99 22.01
N ILE A 18 -15.05 -7.51 20.81
CA ILE A 18 -15.15 -8.30 19.57
C ILE A 18 -13.81 -8.58 18.90
N LEU A 19 -12.78 -7.77 19.14
CA LEU A 19 -11.49 -7.96 18.49
C LEU A 19 -10.61 -8.94 19.26
N SER A 20 -9.66 -9.51 18.56
CA SER A 20 -8.59 -10.33 19.14
C SER A 20 -7.76 -9.51 20.12
N ALA A 21 -7.24 -10.16 21.16
CA ALA A 21 -6.30 -9.52 22.10
C ALA A 21 -5.00 -9.00 21.45
N HIS A 22 -4.72 -9.39 20.20
CA HIS A 22 -3.57 -8.95 19.43
C HIS A 22 -3.88 -7.78 18.46
N ALA A 23 -5.14 -7.32 18.44
CA ALA A 23 -5.55 -6.20 17.59
C ALA A 23 -5.00 -4.86 18.07
N GLY A 24 -4.81 -3.94 17.15
CA GLY A 24 -4.58 -2.54 17.48
C GLY A 24 -5.87 -1.86 17.96
N PHE A 25 -6.03 -1.63 19.27
CA PHE A 25 -7.18 -0.93 19.84
C PHE A 25 -7.05 0.57 19.67
N ALA A 26 -8.15 1.23 19.29
CA ALA A 26 -8.12 2.66 19.01
C ALA A 26 -7.87 3.53 20.25
N ASP A 27 -8.33 3.09 21.42
CA ASP A 27 -8.12 3.78 22.71
C ASP A 27 -6.73 3.48 23.32
N GLU A 28 -6.00 2.49 22.82
CA GLU A 28 -4.63 2.13 23.21
C GLU A 28 -3.57 2.65 22.22
N THR A 29 -3.98 3.49 21.25
CA THR A 29 -3.04 4.07 20.27
C THR A 29 -1.90 4.81 20.96
N ARG A 30 -0.68 4.70 20.42
CA ARG A 30 0.49 5.50 20.85
C ARG A 30 0.32 6.99 20.51
N GLY A 31 -0.76 7.35 19.84
CA GLY A 31 -1.20 8.71 19.61
C GLY A 31 -0.59 9.38 18.40
N ARG A 32 -0.72 10.69 18.40
CA ARG A 32 -0.37 11.61 17.31
C ARG A 32 0.78 12.51 17.78
N ASP A 33 1.55 13.06 16.84
CA ASP A 33 2.65 13.98 17.15
C ASP A 33 2.14 15.29 17.76
N ARG A 34 0.98 15.75 17.31
CA ARG A 34 0.33 16.97 17.85
C ARG A 34 -0.98 16.60 18.53
N GLN A 35 -1.14 17.05 19.76
CA GLN A 35 -2.41 16.91 20.46
C GLN A 35 -3.52 17.69 19.75
N GLU A 36 -4.71 17.12 19.72
CA GLU A 36 -5.90 17.70 19.14
C GLU A 36 -7.15 17.24 19.90
N GLU A 37 -8.23 17.96 19.74
CA GLU A 37 -9.52 17.58 20.31
C GLU A 37 -10.00 16.25 19.74
N GLN A 38 -10.42 15.36 20.62
CA GLN A 38 -10.96 14.07 20.21
C GLN A 38 -12.37 14.23 19.61
N CYS A 39 -12.66 13.45 18.59
CA CYS A 39 -14.00 13.37 18.03
C CYS A 39 -14.93 12.61 19.00
N ASP A 40 -16.15 13.03 19.12
CA ASP A 40 -17.17 12.39 19.95
C ASP A 40 -17.83 11.18 19.26
N ILE A 41 -17.63 11.04 17.95
CA ILE A 41 -18.24 9.99 17.11
C ILE A 41 -17.20 8.97 16.62
N ARG A 42 -16.08 9.42 16.04
CA ARG A 42 -15.11 8.58 15.33
C ARG A 42 -13.91 8.26 16.22
N THR A 43 -13.45 7.00 16.14
CA THR A 43 -12.17 6.56 16.72
C THR A 43 -10.99 7.23 16.01
N ASP A 44 -9.79 7.16 16.59
CA ASP A 44 -8.60 7.77 16.00
C ASP A 44 -8.23 7.16 14.65
N TYR A 45 -8.37 5.84 14.48
CA TYR A 45 -8.10 5.18 13.19
C TYR A 45 -9.13 5.54 12.10
N GLN A 46 -10.40 5.73 12.46
CA GLN A 46 -11.41 6.24 11.52
C GLN A 46 -11.07 7.66 11.05
N ARG A 47 -10.60 8.52 11.96
CA ARG A 47 -10.15 9.86 11.59
C ARG A 47 -8.94 9.83 10.66
N ASP A 48 -8.01 8.91 10.87
CA ASP A 48 -6.82 8.76 10.03
C ASP A 48 -7.20 8.33 8.61
N ARG A 49 -8.06 7.33 8.49
CA ARG A 49 -8.62 6.92 7.19
C ARG A 49 -9.26 8.10 6.46
N ASP A 50 -10.12 8.85 7.14
CA ASP A 50 -10.81 10.00 6.54
C ASP A 50 -9.80 11.08 6.09
N ARG A 51 -8.77 11.37 6.87
CA ARG A 51 -7.70 12.31 6.51
C ARG A 51 -6.94 11.90 5.27
N ILE A 52 -6.60 10.61 5.15
CA ILE A 52 -5.93 10.06 3.99
C ILE A 52 -6.81 10.19 2.74
N LEU A 53 -8.07 9.75 2.81
CA LEU A 53 -9.02 9.82 1.70
C LEU A 53 -9.22 11.25 1.17
N HIS A 54 -9.24 12.24 2.06
CA HIS A 54 -9.42 13.65 1.70
C HIS A 54 -8.13 14.38 1.33
N SER A 55 -6.96 13.72 1.36
CA SER A 55 -5.67 14.32 1.00
C SER A 55 -5.53 14.60 -0.50
N LYS A 56 -4.69 15.56 -0.84
CA LYS A 56 -4.32 15.82 -2.25
C LYS A 56 -3.56 14.63 -2.84
N ALA A 57 -2.67 14.02 -2.04
CA ALA A 57 -1.86 12.88 -2.46
C ALA A 57 -2.71 11.67 -2.82
N PHE A 58 -3.75 11.34 -2.06
CA PHE A 58 -4.66 10.24 -2.39
C PHE A 58 -5.37 10.46 -3.74
N ARG A 59 -5.87 11.68 -3.99
CA ARG A 59 -6.51 12.02 -5.28
C ARG A 59 -5.54 11.90 -6.47
N ARG A 60 -4.24 12.15 -6.25
CA ARG A 60 -3.21 12.02 -7.31
C ARG A 60 -2.95 10.56 -7.72
N LEU A 61 -3.27 9.57 -6.88
CA LEU A 61 -3.10 8.15 -7.21
C LEU A 61 -3.87 7.74 -8.46
N LYS A 62 -4.98 8.40 -8.79
CA LYS A 62 -5.76 8.13 -10.01
C LYS A 62 -5.00 8.39 -11.32
N GLN A 63 -3.95 9.23 -11.28
CA GLN A 63 -3.15 9.62 -12.45
C GLN A 63 -1.76 8.98 -12.45
N LYS A 64 -1.45 8.12 -11.47
CA LYS A 64 -0.20 7.36 -11.41
C LYS A 64 -0.43 5.97 -11.97
N THR A 65 0.41 5.57 -12.92
CA THR A 65 0.39 4.22 -13.50
C THR A 65 0.88 3.17 -12.51
N GLN A 66 0.43 1.92 -12.65
CA GLN A 66 0.91 0.80 -11.85
C GLN A 66 2.15 0.19 -12.50
N VAL A 67 2.01 -0.73 -13.43
CA VAL A 67 3.14 -1.42 -14.08
C VAL A 67 3.38 -0.92 -15.50
N PHE A 68 2.31 -0.76 -16.28
CA PHE A 68 2.41 -0.34 -17.68
C PHE A 68 2.37 1.17 -17.83
N LEU A 69 3.39 1.75 -18.49
CA LEU A 69 3.62 3.19 -18.51
C LEU A 69 2.71 3.97 -19.48
N ALA A 70 2.25 3.32 -20.53
CA ALA A 70 1.39 3.92 -21.57
C ALA A 70 0.41 2.90 -22.15
N PRO A 71 -0.48 2.32 -21.33
CA PRO A 71 -1.46 1.39 -21.86
C PRO A 71 -2.49 2.12 -22.73
N GLU A 72 -2.80 1.55 -23.90
CA GLU A 72 -3.94 1.99 -24.68
C GLU A 72 -5.24 1.48 -24.02
N GLY A 73 -6.18 2.38 -23.76
CA GLY A 73 -7.48 2.07 -23.14
C GLY A 73 -7.59 2.47 -21.67
N ASP A 74 -8.81 2.37 -21.13
CA ASP A 74 -9.21 2.82 -19.79
C ASP A 74 -9.36 1.69 -18.75
N HIS A 75 -9.06 0.44 -19.13
CA HIS A 75 -9.22 -0.75 -18.29
C HIS A 75 -7.96 -1.14 -17.51
N TYR A 76 -6.85 -0.44 -17.70
CA TYR A 76 -5.61 -0.71 -16.95
C TYR A 76 -5.66 -0.10 -15.55
N ARG A 77 -5.01 -0.76 -14.62
CA ARG A 77 -5.01 -0.35 -13.22
C ARG A 77 -4.15 0.90 -13.00
N THR A 78 -4.73 1.83 -12.26
CA THR A 78 -4.01 2.97 -11.68
C THR A 78 -3.58 2.62 -10.25
N ARG A 79 -2.70 3.43 -9.65
CA ARG A 79 -2.36 3.25 -8.24
C ARG A 79 -3.55 3.39 -7.30
N MET A 80 -4.55 4.19 -7.68
CA MET A 80 -5.77 4.30 -6.88
C MET A 80 -6.55 2.98 -6.86
N THR A 81 -6.75 2.34 -8.02
CA THR A 81 -7.45 1.05 -8.08
C THR A 81 -6.68 -0.05 -7.37
N HIS A 82 -5.35 -0.10 -7.52
CA HIS A 82 -4.48 -0.98 -6.74
C HIS A 82 -4.63 -0.75 -5.23
N THR A 83 -4.56 0.49 -4.76
CA THR A 83 -4.72 0.83 -3.34
C THR A 83 -6.07 0.35 -2.79
N LEU A 84 -7.15 0.44 -3.57
CA LEU A 84 -8.47 -0.07 -3.19
C LEU A 84 -8.51 -1.60 -3.17
N GLU A 85 -7.85 -2.28 -4.10
CA GLU A 85 -7.69 -3.76 -4.10
C GLU A 85 -6.92 -4.22 -2.86
N VAL A 86 -5.83 -3.54 -2.50
CA VAL A 86 -5.08 -3.80 -1.26
C VAL A 86 -5.97 -3.62 -0.03
N ALA A 87 -6.70 -2.51 0.06
CA ALA A 87 -7.58 -2.24 1.20
C ALA A 87 -8.69 -3.28 1.32
N GLN A 88 -9.30 -3.70 0.22
CA GLN A 88 -10.34 -4.72 0.20
C GLN A 88 -9.80 -6.07 0.69
N ASN A 89 -8.65 -6.54 0.17
CA ASN A 89 -8.04 -7.79 0.59
C ASN A 89 -7.62 -7.75 2.06
N ALA A 90 -6.97 -6.67 2.47
CA ALA A 90 -6.49 -6.49 3.84
C ALA A 90 -7.63 -6.48 4.85
N ARG A 91 -8.71 -5.74 4.58
CA ARG A 91 -9.90 -5.72 5.45
C ARG A 91 -10.59 -7.07 5.54
N THR A 92 -10.63 -7.84 4.45
CA THR A 92 -11.20 -9.20 4.47
C THR A 92 -10.42 -10.09 5.43
N ILE A 93 -9.08 -10.04 5.39
CA ILE A 93 -8.22 -10.81 6.29
C ILE A 93 -8.35 -10.30 7.73
N ALA A 94 -8.30 -8.98 7.95
CA ALA A 94 -8.41 -8.38 9.27
C ALA A 94 -9.73 -8.77 9.95
N ARG A 95 -10.86 -8.68 9.23
CA ARG A 95 -12.18 -9.09 9.73
C ARG A 95 -12.21 -10.57 10.11
N ALA A 96 -11.65 -11.44 9.27
CA ALA A 96 -11.63 -12.89 9.53
C ALA A 96 -10.80 -13.24 10.78
N LEU A 97 -9.72 -12.47 11.04
CA LEU A 97 -8.84 -12.64 12.22
C LEU A 97 -9.28 -11.81 13.43
N GLN A 98 -10.41 -11.12 13.37
CA GLN A 98 -10.89 -10.22 14.42
C GLN A 98 -9.87 -9.11 14.78
N LEU A 99 -9.19 -8.57 13.77
CA LEU A 99 -8.27 -7.43 13.91
C LEU A 99 -8.97 -6.12 13.51
N ASN A 100 -8.34 -4.98 13.80
CA ASN A 100 -8.94 -3.66 13.59
C ASN A 100 -9.01 -3.29 12.10
N GLU A 101 -10.21 -3.33 11.52
CA GLU A 101 -10.43 -3.00 10.11
C GLU A 101 -10.17 -1.53 9.80
N ASP A 102 -10.47 -0.60 10.71
CA ASP A 102 -10.25 0.83 10.49
C ASP A 102 -8.75 1.17 10.45
N LEU A 103 -7.95 0.57 11.32
CA LEU A 103 -6.49 0.67 11.28
C LEU A 103 -5.93 0.05 9.98
N THR A 104 -6.38 -1.15 9.64
CA THR A 104 -5.97 -1.84 8.41
C THR A 104 -6.27 -1.02 7.17
N GLU A 105 -7.47 -0.45 7.06
CA GLU A 105 -7.88 0.39 5.93
C GLU A 105 -7.07 1.68 5.86
N ALA A 106 -6.84 2.35 6.99
CA ALA A 106 -6.03 3.57 7.03
C ALA A 106 -4.60 3.33 6.53
N ILE A 107 -3.95 2.25 6.96
CA ILE A 107 -2.61 1.86 6.49
C ILE A 107 -2.66 1.56 4.99
N ALA A 108 -3.61 0.75 4.54
CA ALA A 108 -3.74 0.35 3.14
C ALA A 108 -3.96 1.55 2.21
N LEU A 109 -4.81 2.50 2.58
CA LEU A 109 -5.04 3.72 1.79
C LEU A 109 -3.83 4.64 1.77
N GLY A 110 -2.98 4.59 2.79
CA GLY A 110 -1.82 5.46 2.96
C GLY A 110 -0.52 4.93 2.36
N HIS A 111 -0.38 3.61 2.13
CA HIS A 111 0.91 2.97 1.86
C HIS A 111 1.64 3.54 0.63
N ASP A 112 0.94 3.88 -0.44
CA ASP A 112 1.48 4.29 -1.74
C ASP A 112 1.39 5.80 -2.06
N LEU A 113 1.02 6.64 -1.09
CA LEU A 113 0.84 8.09 -1.30
C LEU A 113 2.08 8.79 -1.85
N GLY A 114 3.25 8.35 -1.42
CA GLY A 114 4.57 8.88 -1.82
C GLY A 114 5.14 8.26 -3.09
N HIS A 115 4.43 7.37 -3.76
CA HIS A 115 4.96 6.74 -4.96
C HIS A 115 5.14 7.76 -6.09
N THR A 116 6.21 7.57 -6.87
CA THR A 116 6.55 8.46 -7.98
C THR A 116 5.59 8.31 -9.17
N PRO A 117 5.47 9.30 -10.06
CA PRO A 117 5.01 9.06 -11.42
C PRO A 117 5.82 7.95 -12.08
N PHE A 118 5.17 7.16 -12.93
CA PHE A 118 5.79 6.05 -13.66
C PHE A 118 6.33 4.91 -12.78
N GLY A 119 5.74 4.70 -11.62
CA GLY A 119 6.01 3.55 -10.76
C GLY A 119 7.49 3.38 -10.39
N HIS A 120 7.97 2.15 -10.42
CA HIS A 120 9.35 1.83 -10.05
C HIS A 120 10.42 2.42 -10.99
N ALA A 121 10.10 2.73 -12.24
CA ALA A 121 11.04 3.40 -13.13
C ALA A 121 11.35 4.82 -12.63
N GLY A 122 10.33 5.57 -12.25
CA GLY A 122 10.49 6.89 -11.62
C GLY A 122 11.21 6.81 -10.27
N GLU A 123 10.90 5.80 -9.44
CA GLU A 123 11.57 5.59 -8.16
C GLU A 123 13.06 5.31 -8.33
N ARG A 124 13.44 4.44 -9.27
CA ARG A 124 14.87 4.18 -9.57
C ARG A 124 15.60 5.42 -10.03
N ALA A 125 14.98 6.22 -10.91
CA ALA A 125 15.56 7.48 -11.39
C ALA A 125 15.79 8.44 -10.22
N LEU A 126 14.76 8.73 -9.43
CA LEU A 126 14.89 9.60 -8.25
C LEU A 126 15.92 9.07 -7.25
N ASN A 127 15.90 7.78 -6.93
CA ASN A 127 16.86 7.19 -6.01
C ASN A 127 18.31 7.38 -6.50
N ARG A 128 18.55 7.29 -7.81
CA ARG A 128 19.88 7.50 -8.41
C ARG A 128 20.35 8.95 -8.28
N ILE A 129 19.51 9.92 -8.67
CA ILE A 129 19.88 11.34 -8.69
C ILE A 129 19.91 11.97 -7.29
N THR A 130 19.19 11.42 -6.32
CA THR A 130 19.21 11.90 -4.93
C THR A 130 20.10 11.07 -4.01
N LYS A 131 20.96 10.21 -4.56
CA LYS A 131 21.80 9.28 -3.80
C LYS A 131 22.64 9.98 -2.73
N ASP A 132 23.22 11.12 -3.05
CA ASP A 132 24.04 11.90 -2.13
C ASP A 132 23.23 12.62 -1.03
N MET A 133 21.91 12.65 -1.18
CA MET A 133 20.95 13.20 -0.22
C MET A 133 20.19 12.12 0.57
N GLY A 134 20.65 10.87 0.52
CA GLY A 134 20.02 9.73 1.19
C GLY A 134 19.19 8.82 0.30
N GLY A 135 19.04 9.17 -0.99
CA GLY A 135 18.25 8.41 -1.95
C GLY A 135 16.74 8.66 -1.84
N PHE A 136 15.97 7.89 -2.59
CA PHE A 136 14.52 7.98 -2.62
C PHE A 136 13.89 6.58 -2.46
N ARG A 137 12.93 6.46 -1.55
CA ARG A 137 12.08 5.28 -1.36
C ARG A 137 10.64 5.71 -1.19
N HIS A 138 9.73 5.08 -1.91
CA HIS A 138 8.31 5.48 -1.92
C HIS A 138 7.64 5.36 -0.54
N ASN A 139 8.01 4.36 0.27
CA ASN A 139 7.47 4.20 1.63
C ASN A 139 7.90 5.34 2.57
N GLU A 140 9.18 5.74 2.54
CA GLU A 140 9.69 6.90 3.29
C GLU A 140 9.04 8.20 2.80
N GLN A 141 8.87 8.32 1.48
CA GLN A 141 8.16 9.46 0.90
C GLN A 141 6.67 9.46 1.25
N SER A 142 6.02 8.29 1.37
CA SER A 142 4.62 8.21 1.84
C SER A 142 4.48 8.76 3.26
N VAL A 143 5.41 8.42 4.15
CA VAL A 143 5.45 9.00 5.50
C VAL A 143 5.71 10.50 5.44
N ARG A 144 6.68 10.96 4.62
CA ARG A 144 6.95 12.39 4.46
C ARG A 144 5.73 13.17 3.93
N VAL A 145 4.97 12.58 3.02
CA VAL A 145 3.71 13.18 2.50
C VAL A 145 2.73 13.40 3.63
N VAL A 146 2.46 12.38 4.46
CA VAL A 146 1.46 12.46 5.53
C VAL A 146 1.93 13.25 6.74
N GLU A 147 3.23 13.37 6.97
CA GLU A 147 3.77 14.12 8.11
C GLU A 147 4.07 15.59 7.79
N ARG A 148 4.45 15.91 6.54
CA ARG A 148 5.05 17.21 6.21
C ARG A 148 4.50 17.91 4.98
N LEU A 149 4.04 17.17 3.93
CA LEU A 149 3.71 17.82 2.65
C LEU A 149 2.22 18.16 2.51
N GLU A 150 1.35 17.38 3.12
CA GLU A 150 -0.09 17.68 3.10
C GLU A 150 -0.43 18.87 4.01
N LYS A 151 -1.59 19.48 3.73
CA LYS A 151 -2.11 20.62 4.51
C LYS A 151 -1.11 21.77 4.67
N ASP A 152 -0.54 22.19 3.56
CA ASP A 152 0.36 23.33 3.48
C ASP A 152 1.56 23.21 4.45
N GLY A 153 2.20 22.04 4.45
CA GLY A 153 3.38 21.74 5.26
C GLY A 153 3.10 21.20 6.66
N MET A 154 1.83 21.19 7.10
CA MET A 154 1.48 20.76 8.46
C MET A 154 1.30 19.23 8.60
N GLY A 155 1.14 18.51 7.49
CA GLY A 155 0.85 17.10 7.49
C GLY A 155 -0.54 16.71 8.01
N LEU A 156 -0.87 15.44 7.93
CA LEU A 156 -2.18 14.90 8.30
C LEU A 156 -2.32 14.63 9.80
N ASN A 157 -1.23 14.62 10.56
CA ASN A 157 -1.20 14.29 11.99
C ASN A 157 -1.83 12.92 12.29
N LEU A 158 -1.36 11.87 11.61
CA LEU A 158 -1.84 10.50 11.77
C LEU A 158 -1.29 9.86 13.05
N THR A 159 -1.95 8.82 13.54
CA THR A 159 -1.47 8.00 14.65
C THR A 159 -0.17 7.30 14.30
N TRP A 160 0.57 6.90 15.32
CA TRP A 160 1.85 6.22 15.15
C TRP A 160 1.69 4.90 14.39
N GLU A 161 0.66 4.12 14.70
CA GLU A 161 0.40 2.80 14.12
C GLU A 161 0.16 2.88 12.61
N VAL A 162 -0.58 3.89 12.16
CA VAL A 162 -0.82 4.13 10.72
C VAL A 162 0.48 4.53 10.03
N ARG A 163 1.30 5.40 10.62
CA ARG A 163 2.60 5.81 10.05
C ARG A 163 3.60 4.65 10.02
N ASP A 164 3.65 3.83 11.08
CA ASP A 164 4.47 2.62 11.14
C ASP A 164 4.09 1.64 10.03
N GLY A 165 2.80 1.38 9.86
CA GLY A 165 2.29 0.50 8.81
C GLY A 165 2.62 1.01 7.41
N ILE A 166 2.47 2.32 7.16
CA ILE A 166 2.87 2.97 5.89
C ILE A 166 4.38 2.82 5.65
N LEU A 167 5.21 3.10 6.65
CA LEU A 167 6.67 3.01 6.52
C LEU A 167 7.14 1.59 6.23
N ASN A 168 6.57 0.62 6.92
CA ASN A 168 7.10 -0.74 7.00
C ASN A 168 6.37 -1.76 6.09
N HIS A 169 5.54 -1.31 5.13
CA HIS A 169 4.82 -2.22 4.23
C HIS A 169 5.73 -2.95 3.22
N GLN A 170 6.94 -2.48 2.98
CA GLN A 170 7.88 -3.10 2.05
C GLN A 170 8.33 -4.50 2.51
N THR A 171 8.74 -5.34 1.56
CA THR A 171 9.15 -6.74 1.82
C THR A 171 10.29 -6.88 2.82
N SER A 172 11.24 -5.95 2.82
CA SER A 172 12.43 -5.96 3.69
C SER A 172 12.18 -5.44 5.10
N LEU A 173 10.99 -4.89 5.36
CA LEU A 173 10.62 -4.27 6.62
C LEU A 173 9.47 -5.04 7.28
N THR A 174 9.26 -4.80 8.57
CA THR A 174 8.20 -5.48 9.33
C THR A 174 7.42 -4.44 10.13
N PRO A 175 6.11 -4.25 9.86
CA PRO A 175 5.24 -3.42 10.66
C PRO A 175 5.11 -3.94 12.09
N ALA A 176 4.90 -3.04 13.04
CA ALA A 176 4.76 -3.39 14.45
C ALA A 176 3.40 -4.02 14.78
N THR A 177 2.33 -3.64 14.06
CA THR A 177 0.97 -4.16 14.27
C THR A 177 0.65 -5.32 13.33
N LEU A 178 -0.27 -6.19 13.73
CA LEU A 178 -0.74 -7.27 12.86
C LEU A 178 -1.48 -6.72 11.64
N GLU A 179 -2.22 -5.63 11.80
CA GLU A 179 -2.90 -4.91 10.72
C GLU A 179 -1.90 -4.42 9.65
N GLY A 180 -0.78 -3.86 10.08
CA GLY A 180 0.30 -3.47 9.18
C GLY A 180 0.91 -4.67 8.45
N LYS A 181 1.12 -5.81 9.14
CA LYS A 181 1.60 -7.06 8.52
C LYS A 181 0.60 -7.60 7.49
N ILE A 182 -0.71 -7.50 7.75
CA ILE A 182 -1.74 -7.86 6.78
C ILE A 182 -1.64 -6.98 5.53
N VAL A 183 -1.53 -5.66 5.68
CA VAL A 183 -1.40 -4.75 4.54
C VAL A 183 -0.16 -5.08 3.71
N ARG A 184 0.98 -5.35 4.36
CA ARG A 184 2.22 -5.76 3.69
C ARG A 184 2.07 -7.03 2.83
N LEU A 185 1.26 -8.01 3.25
CA LEU A 185 0.96 -9.20 2.45
C LEU A 185 -0.08 -8.91 1.38
N SER A 186 -1.12 -8.14 1.72
CA SER A 186 -2.21 -7.78 0.80
C SER A 186 -1.73 -6.96 -0.39
N ASP A 187 -0.75 -6.07 -0.20
CA ASP A 187 -0.09 -5.35 -1.28
C ASP A 187 0.53 -6.33 -2.29
N LYS A 188 1.29 -7.34 -1.81
CA LYS A 188 1.89 -8.36 -2.69
C LYS A 188 0.85 -9.19 -3.43
N ILE A 189 -0.20 -9.61 -2.73
CA ILE A 189 -1.30 -10.36 -3.32
C ILE A 189 -1.98 -9.54 -4.42
N ALA A 190 -2.25 -8.27 -4.15
CA ALA A 190 -2.92 -7.39 -5.09
C ALA A 190 -2.07 -7.20 -6.36
N TYR A 191 -0.81 -6.72 -6.22
CA TYR A 191 -0.02 -6.40 -7.40
C TYR A 191 0.34 -7.64 -8.24
N ILE A 192 0.67 -8.79 -7.64
CA ILE A 192 0.98 -10.00 -8.41
C ILE A 192 -0.22 -10.41 -9.27
N ASN A 193 -1.42 -10.43 -8.69
CA ASN A 193 -2.62 -10.84 -9.41
C ASN A 193 -3.06 -9.82 -10.46
N SER A 194 -2.99 -8.52 -10.14
CA SER A 194 -3.33 -7.46 -11.08
C SER A 194 -2.35 -7.38 -12.23
N ASP A 195 -1.06 -7.57 -11.97
CA ASP A 195 -0.03 -7.52 -13.00
C ASP A 195 -0.11 -8.71 -13.97
N ILE A 196 -0.50 -9.90 -13.49
CA ILE A 196 -0.80 -11.05 -14.36
C ILE A 196 -1.96 -10.70 -15.28
N ASP A 197 -3.07 -10.22 -14.75
CA ASP A 197 -4.27 -9.87 -15.51
C ASP A 197 -3.98 -8.81 -16.58
N ASP A 198 -3.26 -7.75 -16.20
CA ASP A 198 -2.86 -6.69 -17.11
C ASP A 198 -1.85 -7.16 -18.16
N SER A 199 -0.94 -8.08 -17.80
CA SER A 199 0.05 -8.68 -18.73
C SER A 199 -0.61 -9.58 -19.76
N ILE A 200 -1.60 -10.35 -19.37
CA ILE A 200 -2.39 -11.20 -20.29
C ILE A 200 -3.17 -10.29 -21.24
N ARG A 201 -3.81 -9.23 -20.74
CA ARG A 201 -4.53 -8.25 -21.57
C ARG A 201 -3.62 -7.55 -22.56
N ALA A 202 -2.39 -7.23 -22.17
CA ALA A 202 -1.37 -6.64 -23.03
C ALA A 202 -0.74 -7.65 -24.02
N GLY A 203 -1.09 -8.94 -23.94
CA GLY A 203 -0.53 -9.99 -24.79
C GLY A 203 0.94 -10.29 -24.53
N ILE A 204 1.47 -9.95 -23.35
CA ILE A 204 2.86 -10.18 -22.94
C ILE A 204 3.06 -11.62 -22.50
N ILE A 205 2.11 -12.18 -21.76
CA ILE A 205 2.06 -13.59 -21.33
C ILE A 205 0.66 -14.14 -21.55
N LYS A 206 0.55 -15.48 -21.52
CA LYS A 206 -0.74 -16.18 -21.47
C LYS A 206 -0.86 -16.92 -20.14
N GLU A 207 -2.08 -17.18 -19.68
CA GLU A 207 -2.33 -17.92 -18.44
C GLU A 207 -1.66 -19.30 -18.46
N GLU A 208 -1.67 -19.98 -19.63
CA GLU A 208 -1.08 -21.32 -19.83
C GLU A 208 0.45 -21.33 -19.77
N GLU A 209 1.09 -20.16 -19.87
CA GLU A 209 2.57 -20.02 -19.79
C GLU A 209 3.05 -19.95 -18.33
N ILE A 210 2.13 -19.70 -17.39
CA ILE A 210 2.47 -19.74 -15.96
C ILE A 210 2.77 -21.21 -15.59
N PRO A 211 3.92 -21.49 -14.95
CA PRO A 211 4.30 -22.87 -14.62
C PRO A 211 3.19 -23.60 -13.86
N TYR A 212 2.81 -24.80 -14.35
CA TYR A 212 1.70 -25.59 -13.82
C TYR A 212 1.78 -25.84 -12.31
N TRP A 213 2.97 -26.08 -11.78
CA TRP A 213 3.15 -26.31 -10.36
C TRP A 213 2.85 -25.07 -9.49
N LEU A 214 2.89 -23.85 -10.06
CA LEU A 214 2.46 -22.62 -9.38
C LEU A 214 0.95 -22.52 -9.39
N THR A 215 0.32 -22.78 -10.53
CA THR A 215 -1.14 -22.68 -10.67
C THR A 215 -1.84 -23.82 -9.95
N ASP A 216 -1.20 -24.98 -9.80
CA ASP A 216 -1.74 -26.10 -9.01
C ASP A 216 -1.84 -25.76 -7.52
N VAL A 217 -0.85 -25.06 -6.98
CA VAL A 217 -0.87 -24.59 -5.56
C VAL A 217 -1.73 -23.36 -5.38
N LEU A 218 -1.58 -22.36 -6.25
CA LEU A 218 -2.20 -21.04 -6.05
C LEU A 218 -3.59 -20.91 -6.69
N GLY A 219 -3.88 -21.68 -7.73
CA GLY A 219 -5.11 -21.61 -8.52
C GLY A 219 -4.89 -21.15 -9.96
N HIS A 220 -5.77 -21.59 -10.85
CA HIS A 220 -5.70 -21.41 -12.30
C HIS A 220 -6.44 -20.15 -12.80
N SER A 221 -6.79 -19.22 -11.94
CA SER A 221 -7.40 -17.94 -12.31
C SER A 221 -7.15 -16.91 -11.21
N THR A 222 -7.27 -15.62 -11.54
CA THR A 222 -7.12 -14.53 -10.58
C THR A 222 -8.00 -14.73 -9.36
N ASN A 223 -9.28 -15.11 -9.54
CA ASN A 223 -10.18 -15.35 -8.41
C ASN A 223 -9.75 -16.53 -7.53
N HIS A 224 -9.30 -17.64 -8.13
CA HIS A 224 -8.80 -18.78 -7.36
C HIS A 224 -7.52 -18.44 -6.61
N ARG A 225 -6.58 -17.72 -7.25
CA ARG A 225 -5.34 -17.28 -6.59
C ARG A 225 -5.62 -16.38 -5.39
N LEU A 226 -6.50 -15.38 -5.56
CA LEU A 226 -6.90 -14.50 -4.45
C LEU A 226 -7.53 -15.29 -3.30
N ASN A 227 -8.47 -16.19 -3.60
CA ASN A 227 -9.11 -17.03 -2.59
C ASN A 227 -8.09 -17.91 -1.85
N THR A 228 -7.20 -18.58 -2.57
CA THR A 228 -6.17 -19.44 -1.98
C THR A 228 -5.30 -18.64 -1.03
N LEU A 229 -4.77 -17.49 -1.46
CA LEU A 229 -3.87 -16.66 -0.67
C LEU A 229 -4.55 -16.09 0.58
N VAL A 230 -5.77 -15.57 0.44
CA VAL A 230 -6.53 -15.01 1.58
C VAL A 230 -6.87 -16.11 2.59
N HIS A 231 -7.37 -17.26 2.14
CA HIS A 231 -7.73 -18.37 3.05
C HIS A 231 -6.49 -18.97 3.73
N ASP A 232 -5.37 -19.07 3.01
CA ASP A 232 -4.13 -19.59 3.59
C ASP A 232 -3.60 -18.68 4.70
N ILE A 233 -3.58 -17.35 4.48
CA ILE A 233 -3.20 -16.38 5.51
C ILE A 233 -4.10 -16.51 6.73
N VAL A 234 -5.42 -16.50 6.54
CA VAL A 234 -6.37 -16.58 7.66
C VAL A 234 -6.15 -17.86 8.47
N ARG A 235 -6.10 -19.03 7.82
CA ARG A 235 -5.91 -20.33 8.49
C ARG A 235 -4.58 -20.43 9.25
N ASN A 236 -3.53 -19.85 8.70
CA ASN A 236 -2.19 -19.94 9.31
C ASN A 236 -1.92 -18.87 10.36
N SER A 237 -2.74 -17.81 10.42
CA SER A 237 -2.59 -16.71 11.37
C SER A 237 -3.61 -16.72 12.50
N GLU A 238 -4.71 -17.49 12.38
CA GLU A 238 -5.77 -17.55 13.38
C GLU A 238 -5.21 -17.93 14.77
N GLY A 239 -5.48 -17.10 15.78
CA GLY A 239 -5.07 -17.30 17.17
C GLY A 239 -3.57 -17.08 17.42
N LYS A 240 -2.79 -16.56 16.46
CA LYS A 240 -1.37 -16.27 16.60
C LYS A 240 -1.10 -14.78 16.75
N ASP A 241 0.01 -14.45 17.39
CA ASP A 241 0.59 -13.10 17.43
C ASP A 241 1.51 -12.85 16.23
N ASP A 242 1.11 -13.35 15.05
CA ASP A 242 1.81 -13.08 13.78
C ASP A 242 0.89 -13.35 12.59
N ILE A 243 1.23 -12.73 11.45
CA ILE A 243 0.54 -12.94 10.17
C ILE A 243 1.46 -13.71 9.23
N CYS A 244 1.07 -14.92 8.88
CA CYS A 244 1.88 -15.83 8.09
C CYS A 244 1.07 -16.63 7.05
N MET A 245 1.78 -17.19 6.08
CA MET A 245 1.30 -18.17 5.12
C MET A 245 1.85 -19.55 5.46
N SER A 246 1.24 -20.59 4.91
CA SER A 246 1.88 -21.91 4.87
C SER A 246 3.17 -21.84 4.04
N PRO A 247 4.19 -22.64 4.38
CA PRO A 247 5.46 -22.64 3.62
C PRO A 247 5.29 -22.96 2.12
N GLU A 248 4.31 -23.78 1.80
CA GLU A 248 4.02 -24.18 0.40
C GLU A 248 3.45 -23.00 -0.40
N VAL A 249 2.43 -22.33 0.12
CA VAL A 249 1.76 -21.18 -0.53
C VAL A 249 2.71 -20.00 -0.59
N GLU A 250 3.45 -19.73 0.48
CA GLU A 250 4.46 -18.67 0.50
C GLU A 250 5.52 -18.86 -0.57
N LYS A 251 6.09 -20.07 -0.65
CA LYS A 251 7.07 -20.42 -1.68
C LYS A 251 6.50 -20.27 -3.09
N ALA A 252 5.29 -20.74 -3.33
CA ALA A 252 4.63 -20.62 -4.62
C ALA A 252 4.38 -19.15 -5.00
N MET A 253 3.92 -18.32 -4.07
CA MET A 253 3.71 -16.88 -4.29
C MET A 253 5.01 -16.15 -4.63
N PHE A 254 6.11 -16.39 -3.90
CA PHE A 254 7.40 -15.78 -4.22
C PHE A 254 7.99 -16.28 -5.54
N SER A 255 7.74 -17.54 -5.88
CA SER A 255 8.17 -18.08 -7.18
C SER A 255 7.35 -17.49 -8.33
N LEU A 256 6.05 -17.28 -8.14
CA LEU A 256 5.20 -16.58 -9.10
C LEU A 256 5.67 -15.14 -9.32
N ARG A 257 6.01 -14.43 -8.24
CA ARG A 257 6.64 -13.10 -8.33
C ARG A 257 7.94 -13.13 -9.14
N SER A 258 8.77 -14.12 -8.92
CA SER A 258 10.04 -14.29 -9.67
C SER A 258 9.78 -14.58 -11.15
N TYR A 259 8.76 -15.38 -11.45
CA TYR A 259 8.31 -15.63 -12.83
C TYR A 259 7.86 -14.31 -13.50
N MET A 260 7.06 -13.50 -12.81
CA MET A 260 6.63 -12.18 -13.31
C MET A 260 7.81 -11.26 -13.55
N TYR A 261 8.80 -11.28 -12.66
CA TYR A 261 10.00 -10.46 -12.81
C TYR A 261 10.73 -10.77 -14.12
N VAL A 262 10.94 -12.05 -14.42
CA VAL A 262 11.67 -12.48 -15.61
C VAL A 262 10.86 -12.28 -16.90
N ASN A 263 9.56 -12.59 -16.89
CA ASN A 263 8.77 -12.67 -18.12
C ASN A 263 8.00 -11.37 -18.44
N VAL A 264 7.73 -10.54 -17.43
CA VAL A 264 6.96 -9.31 -17.58
C VAL A 264 7.82 -8.07 -17.33
N TYR A 265 8.36 -7.92 -16.11
CA TYR A 265 9.02 -6.66 -15.72
C TYR A 265 10.38 -6.43 -16.39
N THR A 266 11.03 -7.49 -16.90
CA THR A 266 12.28 -7.36 -17.67
C THR A 266 12.09 -7.45 -19.18
N ASN A 267 10.84 -7.48 -19.65
CA ASN A 267 10.53 -7.54 -21.08
C ASN A 267 11.13 -6.31 -21.82
N PRO A 268 11.83 -6.50 -22.96
CA PRO A 268 12.46 -5.41 -23.69
C PRO A 268 11.49 -4.30 -24.13
N ALA A 269 10.25 -4.62 -24.44
CA ALA A 269 9.22 -3.63 -24.80
C ALA A 269 8.90 -2.69 -23.62
N ALA A 270 8.79 -3.23 -22.40
CA ALA A 270 8.60 -2.42 -21.19
C ALA A 270 9.85 -1.58 -20.87
N LYS A 271 11.05 -2.13 -21.05
CA LYS A 271 12.32 -1.43 -20.74
C LYS A 271 12.63 -0.26 -21.67
N SER A 272 12.20 -0.29 -22.92
CA SER A 272 12.43 0.85 -23.83
C SER A 272 11.74 2.11 -23.35
N GLU A 273 10.53 1.98 -22.83
CA GLU A 273 9.75 3.08 -22.26
C GLU A 273 10.32 3.53 -20.89
N GLU A 274 10.78 2.60 -20.06
CA GLU A 274 11.41 2.92 -18.77
C GLU A 274 12.62 3.82 -18.92
N LYS A 275 13.47 3.59 -19.92
CA LYS A 275 14.65 4.45 -20.18
C LYS A 275 14.27 5.88 -20.54
N LYS A 276 13.19 6.07 -21.29
CA LYS A 276 12.66 7.41 -21.61
C LYS A 276 12.16 8.10 -20.35
N VAL A 277 11.46 7.36 -19.49
CA VAL A 277 10.97 7.86 -18.20
C VAL A 277 12.12 8.27 -17.29
N GLU A 278 13.16 7.44 -17.17
CA GLU A 278 14.33 7.77 -16.34
C GLU A 278 14.98 9.07 -16.81
N THR A 279 15.20 9.23 -18.13
CA THR A 279 15.74 10.45 -18.72
C THR A 279 14.84 11.66 -18.46
N LEU A 280 13.52 11.50 -18.61
CA LEU A 280 12.56 12.59 -18.35
C LEU A 280 12.60 13.06 -16.89
N ILE A 281 12.61 12.12 -15.93
CA ILE A 281 12.68 12.44 -14.50
C ILE A 281 14.00 13.15 -14.17
N GLU A 282 15.13 12.69 -14.72
CA GLU A 282 16.42 13.34 -14.52
C GLU A 282 16.43 14.78 -15.05
N GLN A 283 15.93 14.98 -16.27
CA GLN A 283 15.85 16.32 -16.87
C GLN A 283 14.93 17.26 -16.09
N LEU A 284 13.77 16.78 -15.64
CA LEU A 284 12.86 17.59 -14.83
C LEU A 284 13.48 17.94 -13.48
N TYR A 285 14.13 16.98 -12.83
CA TYR A 285 14.79 17.22 -11.54
C TYR A 285 15.91 18.25 -11.68
N ASP A 286 16.80 18.09 -12.68
CA ASP A 286 17.87 19.01 -12.95
C ASP A 286 17.34 20.42 -13.30
N TYR A 287 16.29 20.49 -14.10
CA TYR A 287 15.65 21.75 -14.43
C TYR A 287 15.16 22.49 -13.19
N TYR A 288 14.34 21.84 -12.36
CA TYR A 288 13.74 22.50 -11.20
C TYR A 288 14.71 22.78 -10.05
N ILE A 289 15.82 22.06 -9.95
CA ILE A 289 16.89 22.44 -9.00
C ILE A 289 17.52 23.80 -9.38
N HIS A 290 17.63 24.10 -10.68
CA HIS A 290 18.20 25.35 -11.17
C HIS A 290 17.16 26.46 -11.37
N HIS A 291 15.87 26.13 -11.33
CA HIS A 291 14.74 27.05 -11.55
C HIS A 291 13.70 26.90 -10.46
N THR A 292 14.12 27.02 -9.21
CA THR A 292 13.22 26.86 -8.04
C THR A 292 12.10 27.90 -8.00
N GLU A 293 12.31 29.07 -8.63
CA GLU A 293 11.32 30.13 -8.78
C GLU A 293 10.12 29.75 -9.65
N GLU A 294 10.24 28.73 -10.49
CA GLU A 294 9.15 28.20 -11.29
C GLU A 294 8.32 27.12 -10.58
N LEU A 295 8.75 26.69 -9.40
CA LEU A 295 7.95 25.80 -8.58
C LEU A 295 6.68 26.51 -8.08
N PRO A 296 5.54 25.82 -8.00
CA PRO A 296 4.38 26.37 -7.31
C PRO A 296 4.73 26.79 -5.88
N SER A 297 4.18 27.92 -5.43
CA SER A 297 4.49 28.48 -4.10
C SER A 297 4.28 27.53 -2.91
N GLU A 298 3.49 26.49 -3.11
CA GLU A 298 3.28 25.43 -2.10
C GLU A 298 4.48 24.46 -2.00
N PHE A 299 5.48 24.55 -2.90
CA PHE A 299 6.68 23.68 -2.97
C PHE A 299 8.00 24.45 -3.00
N SER A 300 7.94 25.76 -2.98
CA SER A 300 9.12 26.67 -3.00
C SER A 300 9.51 27.09 -1.59
#